data_c587f17264078f510aa7539e46b21a1c
#
_entry.id   c587f17264078f510aa7539e46b21a1c
#
_cell.length_a   1.000
_cell.length_b   1.000
_cell.length_c   1.000
_cell.angle_alpha   90.00
_cell.angle_beta   90.00
_cell.angle_gamma   90.00
#
_symmetry.space_group_name_H-M   'P 1'
#
loop_
_entity.id
_entity.type
_entity.pdbx_description
1 polymer ?
#
loop_
_entity_poly.entity_id
_entity_poly.type
_entity_poly.pdbx_seq_one_letter_code
_entity_poly.pdbx_strand_id
1 'polypeptide(L)'
;MLQNKGNKLLHLSQEKKMIGLKNIRKLKKLNQQKVALDLNISRESLSYYENGKREPSLALLKDMSKYFNVSIHYLITGKEFDKK
;
A
#
# COMPACT_ATOMS: atom_id res chain seq x y z
N MET A 1 26.55 -6.75 15.12
CA MET A 1 26.62 -6.12 14.06
C MET A 1 26.02 -6.75 12.93
N LEU A 2 26.45 -7.80 12.53
CA LEU A 2 25.88 -8.44 11.40
C LEU A 2 24.49 -8.91 11.65
N GLN A 3 24.19 -9.28 12.85
CA GLN A 3 22.88 -9.71 13.17
C GLN A 3 21.91 -8.59 12.98
N ASN A 4 22.36 -7.40 13.27
CA ASN A 4 21.48 -6.27 13.11
C ASN A 4 21.07 -6.09 11.70
N LYS A 5 21.94 -6.44 10.78
CA LYS A 5 21.59 -6.32 9.39
C LYS A 5 20.48 -7.24 9.04
N GLY A 6 20.52 -8.45 9.56
CA GLY A 6 19.45 -9.37 9.29
C GLY A 6 18.14 -8.84 9.81
N ASN A 7 18.17 -8.27 11.00
CA ASN A 7 16.97 -7.73 11.57
C ASN A 7 16.46 -6.57 10.76
N LYS A 8 17.36 -5.78 10.25
CA LYS A 8 16.94 -4.67 9.44
C LYS A 8 16.26 -5.11 8.16
N LEU A 9 16.71 -6.19 7.59
CA LEU A 9 16.09 -6.68 6.40
C LEU A 9 14.65 -7.10 6.67
N LEU A 10 14.42 -7.73 7.79
CA LEU A 10 13.07 -8.10 8.15
C LEU A 10 12.22 -6.87 8.36
N HIS A 11 12.81 -5.87 8.97
CA HIS A 11 12.11 -4.64 9.17
C HIS A 11 11.73 -4.03 7.85
N LEU A 12 12.65 -3.96 6.90
CA LEU A 12 12.37 -3.39 5.61
C LEU A 12 11.24 -4.12 4.92
N SER A 13 11.22 -5.43 5.09
CA SER A 13 10.16 -6.21 4.51
C SER A 13 8.80 -5.75 5.02
N GLN A 14 8.72 -5.50 6.31
CA GLN A 14 7.48 -5.04 6.89
C GLN A 14 7.16 -3.64 6.46
N GLU A 15 8.17 -2.85 6.22
CA GLU A 15 7.95 -1.48 5.82
C GLU A 15 7.39 -1.38 4.42
N LYS A 16 7.42 -2.48 3.67
CA LYS A 16 6.86 -2.45 2.34
C LYS A 16 5.35 -2.59 2.34
N LYS A 17 4.77 -2.87 3.48
CA LYS A 17 3.32 -2.91 3.54
C LYS A 17 2.78 -1.55 3.23
N MET A 18 1.72 -1.52 2.46
CA MET A 18 1.08 -0.27 2.12
C MET A 18 -0.05 -0.04 3.11
N ILE A 19 0.33 0.48 4.25
CA ILE A 19 -0.60 0.67 5.36
C ILE A 19 -1.76 1.55 4.97
N GLY A 20 -1.49 2.63 4.26
CA GLY A 20 -2.54 3.55 3.86
C GLY A 20 -3.49 2.95 2.84
N LEU A 21 -2.99 2.08 1.99
CA LEU A 21 -3.85 1.46 0.99
C LEU A 21 -4.98 0.67 1.66
N LYS A 22 -4.62 -0.16 2.61
CA LYS A 22 -5.62 -0.93 3.31
C LYS A 22 -6.53 -0.04 4.15
N ASN A 23 -5.94 0.95 4.79
CA ASN A 23 -6.71 1.86 5.64
C ASN A 23 -7.74 2.66 4.86
N ILE A 24 -7.34 3.24 3.73
CA ILE A 24 -8.27 4.07 2.98
C ILE A 24 -9.37 3.20 2.36
N ARG A 25 -9.02 1.98 1.95
CA ARG A 25 -10.01 1.08 1.42
C ARG A 25 -11.08 0.79 2.48
N LYS A 26 -10.63 0.49 3.69
CA LYS A 26 -11.56 0.18 4.77
C LYS A 26 -12.37 1.39 5.21
N LEU A 27 -11.74 2.54 5.22
CA LEU A 27 -12.44 3.76 5.56
C LEU A 27 -13.58 4.02 4.61
N LYS A 28 -13.38 3.71 3.35
CA LYS A 28 -14.43 3.90 2.35
C LYS A 28 -15.37 2.72 2.28
N LYS A 29 -15.17 1.75 3.16
CA LYS A 29 -16.05 0.58 3.27
C LYS A 29 -16.12 -0.22 1.98
N LEU A 30 -14.96 -0.36 1.33
CA LEU A 30 -14.87 -1.12 0.09
C LEU A 30 -14.14 -2.43 0.38
N ASN A 31 -14.61 -3.50 -0.23
CA ASN A 31 -13.90 -4.76 -0.07
C ASN A 31 -12.83 -4.88 -1.15
N GLN A 32 -11.96 -5.85 -0.98
CA GLN A 32 -10.85 -6.03 -1.91
C GLN A 32 -11.31 -6.31 -3.32
N GLN A 33 -12.37 -7.08 -3.46
CA GLN A 33 -12.84 -7.47 -4.77
C GLN A 33 -13.30 -6.27 -5.57
N LYS A 34 -14.01 -5.36 -4.94
CA LYS A 34 -14.51 -4.17 -5.62
C LYS A 34 -13.35 -3.27 -6.06
N VAL A 35 -12.41 -3.04 -5.15
CA VAL A 35 -11.28 -2.18 -5.47
C VAL A 35 -10.42 -2.79 -6.57
N ALA A 36 -10.17 -4.09 -6.49
CA ALA A 36 -9.36 -4.76 -7.49
C ALA A 36 -10.02 -4.66 -8.86
N LEU A 37 -11.32 -4.86 -8.89
CA LEU A 37 -12.06 -4.76 -10.14
C LEU A 37 -11.93 -3.36 -10.73
N ASP A 38 -12.11 -2.34 -9.89
CA ASP A 38 -12.05 -0.96 -10.36
C ASP A 38 -10.65 -0.57 -10.82
N LEU A 39 -9.63 -1.14 -10.20
CA LEU A 39 -8.26 -0.86 -10.59
C LEU A 39 -7.75 -1.79 -11.69
N ASN A 40 -8.58 -2.73 -12.11
CA ASN A 40 -8.24 -3.66 -13.16
C ASN A 40 -7.05 -4.54 -12.79
N ILE A 41 -7.05 -5.03 -11.56
CA ILE A 41 -6.04 -5.97 -11.08
C ILE A 41 -6.78 -7.12 -10.40
N SER A 42 -6.08 -8.20 -10.10
CA SER A 42 -6.70 -9.30 -9.40
C SER A 42 -6.82 -8.97 -7.92
N ARG A 43 -7.79 -9.59 -7.26
CA ARG A 43 -7.94 -9.42 -5.82
C ARG A 43 -6.70 -9.92 -5.10
N GLU A 44 -6.10 -10.97 -5.62
CA GLU A 44 -4.89 -11.52 -5.08
C GLU A 44 -3.75 -10.52 -5.10
N SER A 45 -3.61 -9.83 -6.23
CA SER A 45 -2.58 -8.80 -6.36
C SER A 45 -2.80 -7.70 -5.34
N LEU A 46 -4.04 -7.25 -5.20
CA LEU A 46 -4.33 -6.19 -4.24
C LEU A 46 -3.95 -6.65 -2.83
N SER A 47 -4.28 -7.87 -2.48
CA SER A 47 -3.94 -8.40 -1.18
C SER A 47 -2.43 -8.42 -0.97
N TYR A 48 -1.68 -8.80 -1.99
CA TYR A 48 -0.23 -8.82 -1.90
C TYR A 48 0.33 -7.41 -1.66
N TYR A 49 -0.23 -6.42 -2.34
CA TYR A 49 0.22 -5.04 -2.14
C TYR A 49 -0.10 -4.56 -0.74
N GLU A 50 -1.29 -4.85 -0.25
CA GLU A 50 -1.67 -4.41 1.08
C GLU A 50 -0.80 -5.04 2.16
N ASN A 51 -0.32 -6.25 1.92
CA ASN A 51 0.45 -6.98 2.91
C ASN A 51 1.96 -6.93 2.67
N GLY A 52 2.39 -6.18 1.69
CA GLY A 52 3.82 -5.99 1.46
C GLY A 52 4.51 -7.16 0.79
N LYS A 53 3.76 -8.08 0.22
CA LYS A 53 4.36 -9.19 -0.47
C LYS A 53 4.79 -8.85 -1.88
N ARG A 54 4.31 -7.73 -2.38
CA ARG A 54 4.62 -7.24 -3.69
C ARG A 54 4.48 -5.75 -3.70
N GLU A 55 5.23 -5.09 -4.56
CA GLU A 55 5.13 -3.63 -4.68
C GLU A 55 4.45 -3.29 -5.99
N PRO A 56 3.48 -2.39 -5.98
CA PRO A 56 2.84 -2.00 -7.23
C PRO A 56 3.78 -1.14 -8.06
N SER A 57 3.55 -1.13 -9.36
CA SER A 57 4.30 -0.25 -10.25
C SER A 57 3.95 1.20 -9.96
N LEU A 58 4.79 2.11 -10.43
CA LEU A 58 4.49 3.51 -10.27
C LEU A 58 3.18 3.88 -10.94
N ALA A 59 2.93 3.31 -12.11
CA ALA A 59 1.68 3.58 -12.81
C ALA A 59 0.49 3.17 -11.98
N LEU A 60 0.57 2.01 -11.35
CA LEU A 60 -0.53 1.53 -10.52
C LEU A 60 -0.68 2.38 -9.27
N LEU A 61 0.43 2.83 -8.70
CA LEU A 61 0.37 3.71 -7.55
C LEU A 61 -0.36 5.01 -7.89
N LYS A 62 -0.11 5.53 -9.08
CA LYS A 62 -0.81 6.73 -9.51
C LYS A 62 -2.29 6.48 -9.66
N ASP A 63 -2.65 5.33 -10.20
CA ASP A 63 -4.05 4.98 -10.34
C ASP A 63 -4.72 4.85 -8.98
N MET A 64 -4.04 4.23 -8.05
CA MET A 64 -4.56 4.08 -6.70
C MET A 64 -4.75 5.43 -6.02
N SER A 65 -3.79 6.31 -6.21
CA SER A 65 -3.84 7.64 -5.63
C SER A 65 -5.07 8.38 -6.15
N LYS A 66 -5.32 8.30 -7.44
CA LYS A 66 -6.48 8.95 -8.02
C LYS A 66 -7.77 8.29 -7.57
N TYR A 67 -7.77 6.98 -7.56
CA TYR A 67 -8.97 6.23 -7.21
C TYR A 67 -9.44 6.59 -5.80
N PHE A 68 -8.51 6.64 -4.86
CA PHE A 68 -8.86 6.94 -3.47
C PHE A 68 -8.77 8.42 -3.13
N ASN A 69 -8.25 9.23 -4.04
CA ASN A 69 -8.06 10.65 -3.81
C ASN A 69 -7.18 10.92 -2.60
N VAL A 70 -6.06 10.23 -2.55
CA VAL A 70 -5.07 10.42 -1.50
C VAL A 70 -3.69 10.45 -2.15
N SER A 71 -2.70 10.93 -1.44
CA SER A 71 -1.35 10.98 -1.97
C SER A 71 -0.74 9.58 -2.00
N ILE A 72 0.27 9.41 -2.83
CA ILE A 72 1.01 8.16 -2.85
C ILE A 72 1.69 7.97 -1.49
N HIS A 73 2.15 9.05 -0.90
CA HIS A 73 2.74 8.99 0.42
C HIS A 73 1.75 8.38 1.43
N TYR A 74 0.50 8.81 1.38
CA TYR A 74 -0.50 8.26 2.28
C TYR A 74 -0.72 6.77 2.03
N LEU A 75 -0.75 6.38 0.76
CA LEU A 75 -0.95 4.96 0.45
C LEU A 75 0.11 4.10 1.10
N ILE A 76 1.32 4.59 1.15
CA ILE A 76 2.44 3.82 1.69
C ILE A 76 2.47 3.88 3.21
N THR A 77 2.36 5.06 3.77
CA THR A 77 2.59 5.26 5.20
C THR A 77 1.34 5.30 6.05
N GLY A 78 0.21 5.61 5.43
CA GLY A 78 -1.03 5.81 6.17
C GLY A 78 -1.09 7.16 6.86
N LYS A 79 -0.18 8.06 6.51
CA LYS A 79 -0.15 9.38 7.12
C LYS A 79 -0.08 10.46 6.07
N GLU A 80 -0.71 11.57 6.36
CA GLU A 80 -0.65 12.69 5.46
C GLU A 80 0.69 13.41 5.63
N PHE A 81 1.06 14.16 4.60
CA PHE A 81 2.23 14.98 4.69
C PHE A 81 1.98 16.05 5.72
N ASP A 82 3.05 16.42 6.42
CA ASP A 82 2.97 17.53 7.32
C ASP A 82 3.09 18.79 6.49
N LYS A 83 2.08 19.55 6.44
CA LYS A 83 2.07 20.72 5.64
C LYS A 83 2.67 21.93 6.20
N LYS A 84 3.30 21.88 7.21
CA LYS A 84 3.81 23.04 7.77
C LYS A 84 5.01 23.47 7.21
#